data_8aaae0653f7da0ad1b85ae337f2dc004
#
_entry.id   8aaae0653f7da0ad1b85ae337f2dc004
#
_cell.length_a   1.000
_cell.length_b   1.000
_cell.length_c   1.000
_cell.angle_alpha   90.00
_cell.angle_beta   90.00
_cell.angle_gamma   90.00
#
_symmetry.space_group_name_H-M   'P 1'
#
loop_
_entity.id
_entity.type
_entity.pdbx_description
1 polymer ?
#
loop_
_entity_poly.entity_id
_entity_poly.type
_entity_poly.pdbx_seq_one_letter_code
_entity_poly.pdbx_strand_id
1 'polypeptide(L)'
;MLEHFSNLLKTRYRLKKKNRLLIAVSGGIDSVVLCDLLSKTDYEFAIAHVNFLLREEDSEKDEQFVKDLSKRFEVPFYAHRENAGIKADEWKMSVQMAARKIRYEFFEQVMNNFNYDYLLTAHHLDDSFETAILNFIKSGTYSSISGIPDINNNIIRPLISFSKKDIEEYASKTGLNWREDKSNSSLYYQRNVVRHKIVPVAEEINPSYLKTFSDASNQMHLLSFYLESKLKEAKSDWIQEKKDAISINISRLRNKPEELLIFWEYLKTLKFNFKQFQDMVKSINSESGKSFYTEEYMCVKDRTNFIITLRNKIAEELIIEKPEDLDHLENSSIKANHLKKDFRIEKNNNVAILDAGLITYPLKLRPWQEGDKFQPLGMKGEKKISDFLIDLKVPLNFKKNQYVLLSGQDIVWVVGQRISEKYRITDNTKQALRLEVS
;
A
#
# COMPACT_ATOMS: atom_id res chain seq x y z
N MET A 1 -19.47 14.32 -28.99
CA MET A 1 -18.42 14.14 -27.95
C MET A 1 -18.52 15.20 -26.84
N LEU A 2 -18.48 16.52 -27.12
CA LEU A 2 -18.45 17.59 -26.12
C LEU A 2 -19.60 17.54 -25.10
N GLU A 3 -20.85 17.40 -25.56
CA GLU A 3 -22.02 17.33 -24.68
C GLU A 3 -21.93 16.15 -23.69
N HIS A 4 -21.57 14.96 -24.19
CA HIS A 4 -21.38 13.77 -23.35
C HIS A 4 -20.23 13.96 -22.34
N PHE A 5 -19.09 14.51 -22.78
CA PHE A 5 -17.96 14.87 -21.93
C PHE A 5 -18.37 15.82 -20.80
N SER A 6 -19.06 16.92 -21.14
CA SER A 6 -19.52 17.90 -20.15
C SER A 6 -20.51 17.31 -19.15
N ASN A 7 -21.38 16.40 -19.62
CA ASN A 7 -22.30 15.69 -18.73
C ASN A 7 -21.55 14.75 -17.77
N LEU A 8 -20.53 14.01 -18.23
CA LEU A 8 -19.70 13.15 -17.39
C LEU A 8 -19.02 13.94 -16.26
N LEU A 9 -18.45 15.11 -16.55
CA LEU A 9 -17.82 15.96 -15.54
C LEU A 9 -18.78 16.31 -14.40
N LYS A 10 -20.04 16.59 -14.71
CA LYS A 10 -21.07 17.00 -13.74
C LYS A 10 -21.68 15.82 -12.98
N THR A 11 -22.06 14.77 -13.70
CA THR A 11 -22.89 13.67 -13.12
C THR A 11 -22.03 12.55 -12.55
N ARG A 12 -21.03 12.08 -13.29
CA ARG A 12 -20.17 10.96 -12.88
C ARG A 12 -19.06 11.42 -11.96
N TYR A 13 -18.33 12.46 -12.35
CA TYR A 13 -17.21 12.98 -11.55
C TYR A 13 -17.66 14.00 -10.50
N ARG A 14 -18.90 14.47 -10.57
CA ARG A 14 -19.50 15.43 -9.63
C ARG A 14 -18.63 16.66 -9.38
N LEU A 15 -17.92 17.11 -10.43
CA LEU A 15 -17.09 18.29 -10.35
C LEU A 15 -17.94 19.54 -10.12
N LYS A 16 -17.48 20.40 -9.21
CA LYS A 16 -18.07 21.73 -8.95
C LYS A 16 -17.34 22.77 -9.80
N LYS A 17 -18.03 23.84 -10.23
CA LYS A 17 -17.41 24.92 -11.02
C LYS A 17 -16.17 25.54 -10.37
N LYS A 18 -16.06 25.50 -9.04
CA LYS A 18 -14.90 25.99 -8.29
C LYS A 18 -13.71 25.04 -8.26
N ASN A 19 -13.86 23.79 -8.73
CA ASN A 19 -12.75 22.86 -8.75
C ASN A 19 -11.72 23.29 -9.80
N ARG A 20 -10.46 23.29 -9.40
CA ARG A 20 -9.30 23.61 -10.22
C ARG A 20 -8.67 22.31 -10.73
N LEU A 21 -8.46 22.21 -12.03
CA LEU A 21 -8.09 20.99 -12.72
C LEU A 21 -6.68 21.09 -13.29
N LEU A 22 -5.86 20.05 -13.13
CA LEU A 22 -4.57 19.93 -13.78
C LEU A 22 -4.64 18.87 -14.87
N ILE A 23 -4.27 19.17 -16.12
CA ILE A 23 -4.25 18.19 -17.21
C ILE A 23 -2.82 17.73 -17.45
N ALA A 24 -2.61 16.41 -17.46
CA ALA A 24 -1.36 15.80 -17.90
C ALA A 24 -1.34 15.74 -19.43
N VAL A 25 -0.47 16.50 -20.06
CA VAL A 25 -0.42 16.65 -21.54
C VAL A 25 0.92 16.13 -22.08
N SER A 26 0.85 15.12 -22.95
CA SER A 26 2.01 14.59 -23.67
C SER A 26 2.27 15.29 -25.02
N GLY A 27 1.29 15.97 -25.58
CA GLY A 27 1.29 16.50 -26.94
C GLY A 27 0.64 15.58 -27.96
N GLY A 28 0.36 14.33 -27.60
CA GLY A 28 -0.38 13.38 -28.44
C GLY A 28 -1.87 13.70 -28.53
N ILE A 29 -2.53 13.18 -29.57
CA ILE A 29 -3.92 13.46 -29.93
C ILE A 29 -4.89 13.36 -28.74
N ASP A 30 -4.77 12.32 -27.91
CA ASP A 30 -5.70 12.09 -26.80
C ASP A 30 -5.63 13.22 -25.77
N SER A 31 -4.43 13.66 -25.43
CA SER A 31 -4.20 14.74 -24.47
C SER A 31 -4.59 16.12 -25.04
N VAL A 32 -4.40 16.33 -26.33
CA VAL A 32 -4.82 17.56 -27.01
C VAL A 32 -6.34 17.66 -27.10
N VAL A 33 -7.03 16.56 -27.44
CA VAL A 33 -8.49 16.49 -27.41
C VAL A 33 -9.06 16.74 -26.06
N LEU A 34 -8.43 16.19 -25.00
CA LEU A 34 -8.85 16.44 -23.61
C LEU A 34 -8.76 17.93 -23.26
N CYS A 35 -7.66 18.61 -23.65
CA CYS A 35 -7.51 20.05 -23.45
C CYS A 35 -8.58 20.85 -24.19
N ASP A 36 -8.82 20.53 -25.47
CA ASP A 36 -9.81 21.25 -26.29
C ASP A 36 -11.24 21.03 -25.77
N LEU A 37 -11.59 19.82 -25.36
CA LEU A 37 -12.88 19.56 -24.72
C LEU A 37 -13.06 20.35 -23.42
N LEU A 38 -12.02 20.40 -22.58
CA LEU A 38 -12.11 21.10 -21.31
C LEU A 38 -12.15 22.62 -21.49
N SER A 39 -11.41 23.18 -22.47
CA SER A 39 -11.45 24.62 -22.81
C SER A 39 -12.83 25.12 -23.23
N LYS A 40 -13.71 24.22 -23.65
CA LYS A 40 -15.10 24.51 -24.02
C LYS A 40 -16.08 24.37 -22.86
N THR A 41 -15.56 24.22 -21.64
CA THR A 41 -16.33 24.16 -20.40
C THR A 41 -16.01 25.35 -19.49
N ASP A 42 -16.77 25.51 -18.40
CA ASP A 42 -16.57 26.60 -17.41
C ASP A 42 -15.54 26.24 -16.32
N TYR A 43 -14.75 25.18 -16.46
CA TYR A 43 -13.79 24.77 -15.44
C TYR A 43 -12.45 25.48 -15.61
N GLU A 44 -11.87 25.96 -14.49
CA GLU A 44 -10.50 26.46 -14.47
C GLU A 44 -9.53 25.27 -14.57
N PHE A 45 -8.58 25.32 -15.48
CA PHE A 45 -7.58 24.29 -15.64
C PHE A 45 -6.18 24.82 -15.97
N ALA A 46 -5.19 23.97 -15.76
CA ALA A 46 -3.80 24.20 -16.16
C ALA A 46 -3.25 22.97 -16.88
N ILE A 47 -2.16 23.15 -17.58
CA ILE A 47 -1.46 22.11 -18.31
C ILE A 47 -0.15 21.77 -17.60
N ALA A 48 0.10 20.47 -17.39
CA ALA A 48 1.35 19.93 -16.90
C ALA A 48 1.98 18.97 -17.90
N HIS A 49 3.27 19.16 -18.17
CA HIS A 49 4.05 18.36 -19.12
C HIS A 49 5.33 17.84 -18.46
N VAL A 50 5.75 16.62 -18.79
CA VAL A 50 7.05 16.06 -18.36
C VAL A 50 7.86 15.70 -19.59
N ASN A 51 9.03 16.32 -19.71
CA ASN A 51 10.03 16.01 -20.71
C ASN A 51 11.05 15.04 -20.11
N PHE A 52 11.05 13.80 -20.58
CA PHE A 52 11.90 12.73 -20.04
C PHE A 52 13.32 12.71 -20.62
N LEU A 53 13.66 13.62 -21.51
CA LEU A 53 14.97 13.73 -22.20
C LEU A 53 15.42 12.43 -22.88
N LEU A 54 14.47 11.64 -23.37
CA LEU A 54 14.75 10.33 -24.00
C LEU A 54 15.02 10.44 -25.50
N ARG A 55 14.70 11.55 -26.15
CA ARG A 55 14.73 11.74 -27.60
C ARG A 55 15.23 13.12 -28.03
N GLU A 56 16.20 13.65 -27.32
CA GLU A 56 16.85 14.93 -27.61
C GLU A 56 15.89 15.98 -28.24
N GLU A 57 16.08 16.34 -29.53
CA GLU A 57 15.29 17.36 -30.22
C GLU A 57 13.77 17.07 -30.27
N ASP A 58 13.34 15.81 -30.39
CA ASP A 58 11.91 15.49 -30.47
C ASP A 58 11.21 15.78 -29.13
N SER A 59 11.90 15.51 -28.01
CA SER A 59 11.38 15.81 -26.66
C SER A 59 11.25 17.32 -26.42
N GLU A 60 12.17 18.13 -26.95
CA GLU A 60 12.08 19.59 -26.85
C GLU A 60 10.95 20.15 -27.72
N LYS A 61 10.77 19.62 -28.93
CA LYS A 61 9.67 19.99 -29.81
C LYS A 61 8.30 19.63 -29.19
N ASP A 62 8.21 18.53 -28.47
CA ASP A 62 6.98 18.13 -27.77
C ASP A 62 6.66 19.12 -26.65
N GLU A 63 7.65 19.48 -25.82
CA GLU A 63 7.48 20.46 -24.76
C GLU A 63 7.08 21.84 -25.32
N GLN A 64 7.75 22.30 -26.39
CA GLN A 64 7.41 23.57 -27.03
C GLN A 64 5.99 23.56 -27.57
N PHE A 65 5.56 22.46 -28.22
CA PHE A 65 4.20 22.31 -28.74
C PHE A 65 3.18 22.42 -27.60
N VAL A 66 3.40 21.73 -26.47
CA VAL A 66 2.48 21.79 -25.31
C VAL A 66 2.47 23.18 -24.67
N LYS A 67 3.62 23.87 -24.63
CA LYS A 67 3.72 25.26 -24.17
C LYS A 67 2.93 26.21 -25.08
N ASP A 68 2.96 26.02 -26.40
CA ASP A 68 2.18 26.84 -27.32
C ASP A 68 0.69 26.49 -27.24
N LEU A 69 0.34 25.24 -26.96
CA LEU A 69 -1.03 24.82 -26.67
C LEU A 69 -1.58 25.54 -25.42
N SER A 70 -0.78 25.67 -24.36
CA SER A 70 -1.19 26.39 -23.14
C SER A 70 -1.44 27.87 -23.39
N LYS A 71 -0.64 28.52 -24.24
CA LYS A 71 -0.85 29.91 -24.66
C LYS A 71 -2.14 30.07 -25.47
N ARG A 72 -2.42 29.10 -26.38
CA ARG A 72 -3.66 29.10 -27.19
C ARG A 72 -4.91 29.03 -26.32
N PHE A 73 -4.86 28.28 -25.20
CA PHE A 73 -5.99 28.16 -24.26
C PHE A 73 -5.94 29.20 -23.14
N GLU A 74 -4.90 30.05 -23.10
CA GLU A 74 -4.68 31.10 -22.08
C GLU A 74 -4.68 30.50 -20.64
N VAL A 75 -4.01 29.33 -20.46
CA VAL A 75 -3.95 28.62 -19.18
C VAL A 75 -2.53 28.48 -18.67
N PRO A 76 -2.33 28.34 -17.35
CA PRO A 76 -1.01 28.11 -16.75
C PRO A 76 -0.35 26.85 -17.32
N PHE A 77 0.99 26.91 -17.49
CA PHE A 77 1.81 25.81 -17.97
C PHE A 77 2.90 25.46 -16.95
N TYR A 78 2.97 24.20 -16.61
CA TYR A 78 4.01 23.64 -15.72
C TYR A 78 4.76 22.55 -16.49
N ALA A 79 6.09 22.65 -16.50
CA ALA A 79 6.95 21.66 -17.14
C ALA A 79 8.02 21.16 -16.16
N HIS A 80 8.34 19.88 -16.29
CA HIS A 80 9.45 19.23 -15.59
C HIS A 80 10.34 18.52 -16.59
N ARG A 81 11.65 18.66 -16.44
CA ARG A 81 12.65 18.00 -17.28
C ARG A 81 13.49 17.08 -16.43
N GLU A 82 13.49 15.79 -16.72
CA GLU A 82 14.29 14.79 -16.01
C GLU A 82 14.65 13.62 -16.92
N ASN A 83 15.89 13.16 -16.85
CA ASN A 83 16.32 12.01 -17.65
C ASN A 83 15.83 10.69 -17.04
N ALA A 84 14.79 10.12 -17.65
CA ALA A 84 14.18 8.88 -17.17
C ALA A 84 15.12 7.66 -17.30
N GLY A 85 16.10 7.66 -18.22
CA GLY A 85 17.11 6.62 -18.34
C GLY A 85 18.03 6.60 -17.14
N ILE A 86 18.60 7.76 -16.77
CA ILE A 86 19.49 7.89 -15.61
C ILE A 86 18.75 7.48 -14.33
N LYS A 87 17.50 7.95 -14.16
CA LYS A 87 16.68 7.60 -12.98
C LYS A 87 16.31 6.11 -12.93
N ALA A 88 16.12 5.47 -14.07
CA ALA A 88 15.89 4.04 -14.12
C ALA A 88 17.06 3.24 -13.57
N ASP A 89 18.30 3.64 -13.92
CA ASP A 89 19.53 3.01 -13.43
C ASP A 89 19.71 3.27 -11.91
N GLU A 90 19.53 4.51 -11.46
CA GLU A 90 19.60 4.88 -10.04
C GLU A 90 18.60 4.07 -9.19
N TRP A 91 17.36 3.94 -9.66
CA TRP A 91 16.27 3.27 -8.92
C TRP A 91 16.18 1.77 -9.21
N LYS A 92 17.05 1.22 -10.05
CA LYS A 92 17.07 -0.19 -10.43
C LYS A 92 15.73 -0.69 -10.94
N MET A 93 15.11 0.07 -11.82
CA MET A 93 13.81 -0.25 -12.41
C MET A 93 13.81 0.00 -13.93
N SER A 94 12.73 -0.40 -14.62
CA SER A 94 12.63 -0.11 -16.06
C SER A 94 12.44 1.39 -16.31
N VAL A 95 12.90 1.86 -17.48
CA VAL A 95 12.73 3.27 -17.91
C VAL A 95 11.26 3.71 -17.86
N GLN A 96 10.33 2.80 -18.23
CA GLN A 96 8.90 3.10 -18.16
C GLN A 96 8.40 3.31 -16.73
N MET A 97 8.87 2.50 -15.78
CA MET A 97 8.52 2.65 -14.36
C MET A 97 9.12 3.94 -13.80
N ALA A 98 10.37 4.26 -14.15
CA ALA A 98 11.02 5.51 -13.77
C ALA A 98 10.26 6.72 -14.33
N ALA A 99 9.97 6.74 -15.63
CA ALA A 99 9.20 7.80 -16.27
C ALA A 99 7.80 7.97 -15.65
N ARG A 100 7.14 6.85 -15.31
CA ARG A 100 5.84 6.90 -14.61
C ARG A 100 5.98 7.51 -13.21
N LYS A 101 6.99 7.13 -12.45
CA LYS A 101 7.24 7.65 -11.10
C LYS A 101 7.53 9.15 -11.14
N ILE A 102 8.48 9.59 -11.98
CA ILE A 102 8.80 11.02 -12.19
C ILE A 102 7.55 11.83 -12.51
N ARG A 103 6.72 11.30 -13.43
CA ARG A 103 5.49 11.96 -13.89
C ARG A 103 4.52 12.22 -12.74
N TYR A 104 4.21 11.20 -11.94
CA TYR A 104 3.24 11.33 -10.87
C TYR A 104 3.76 12.14 -9.69
N GLU A 105 5.04 12.03 -9.35
CA GLU A 105 5.69 12.88 -8.34
C GLU A 105 5.63 14.36 -8.71
N PHE A 106 5.92 14.68 -9.96
CA PHE A 106 5.81 16.05 -10.45
C PHE A 106 4.37 16.57 -10.43
N PHE A 107 3.42 15.79 -10.90
CA PHE A 107 2.01 16.20 -10.90
C PHE A 107 1.49 16.43 -9.48
N GLU A 108 1.87 15.59 -8.53
CA GLU A 108 1.51 15.74 -7.12
C GLU A 108 2.13 17.01 -6.53
N GLN A 109 3.39 17.32 -6.84
CA GLN A 109 4.03 18.57 -6.43
C GLN A 109 3.28 19.80 -6.98
N VAL A 110 2.92 19.79 -8.27
CA VAL A 110 2.18 20.92 -8.88
C VAL A 110 0.81 21.06 -8.23
N MET A 111 0.08 19.95 -8.05
CA MET A 111 -1.24 19.97 -7.43
C MET A 111 -1.19 20.56 -6.01
N ASN A 112 -0.23 20.14 -5.20
CA ASN A 112 -0.07 20.62 -3.82
C ASN A 112 0.37 22.08 -3.76
N ASN A 113 1.35 22.48 -4.58
CA ASN A 113 1.90 23.85 -4.55
C ASN A 113 0.91 24.90 -5.07
N PHE A 114 0.04 24.52 -6.01
CA PHE A 114 -0.87 25.47 -6.68
C PHE A 114 -2.35 25.19 -6.40
N ASN A 115 -2.65 24.27 -5.46
CA ASN A 115 -4.01 23.92 -5.00
C ASN A 115 -4.94 23.49 -6.15
N TYR A 116 -4.51 22.51 -6.98
CA TYR A 116 -5.39 21.82 -7.91
C TYR A 116 -6.08 20.65 -7.22
N ASP A 117 -7.40 20.52 -7.44
CA ASP A 117 -8.21 19.48 -6.79
C ASP A 117 -8.06 18.12 -7.47
N TYR A 118 -7.98 18.11 -8.80
CA TYR A 118 -7.96 16.89 -9.60
C TYR A 118 -6.92 16.94 -10.71
N LEU A 119 -6.28 15.78 -10.95
CA LEU A 119 -5.45 15.52 -12.12
C LEU A 119 -6.28 14.81 -13.19
N LEU A 120 -6.31 15.35 -14.41
CA LEU A 120 -6.95 14.74 -15.56
C LEU A 120 -5.90 14.06 -16.44
N THR A 121 -6.18 12.81 -16.83
CA THR A 121 -5.36 12.07 -17.78
C THR A 121 -6.20 11.57 -18.94
N ALA A 122 -5.61 11.54 -20.15
CA ALA A 122 -6.30 11.26 -21.40
C ALA A 122 -6.39 9.76 -21.76
N HIS A 123 -6.48 8.87 -20.75
CA HIS A 123 -6.72 7.45 -21.02
C HIS A 123 -8.14 7.26 -21.58
N HIS A 124 -8.25 6.45 -22.61
CA HIS A 124 -9.50 6.18 -23.33
C HIS A 124 -9.91 4.70 -23.25
N LEU A 125 -11.04 4.34 -23.86
CA LEU A 125 -11.65 3.01 -23.74
C LEU A 125 -10.73 1.89 -24.26
N ASP A 126 -10.03 2.12 -25.37
CA ASP A 126 -9.09 1.13 -25.93
C ASP A 126 -7.90 0.90 -24.98
N ASP A 127 -7.38 1.97 -24.35
CA ASP A 127 -6.36 1.83 -23.30
C ASP A 127 -6.82 0.95 -22.13
N SER A 128 -8.10 1.09 -21.76
CA SER A 128 -8.72 0.31 -20.69
C SER A 128 -8.86 -1.16 -21.09
N PHE A 129 -9.28 -1.44 -22.33
CA PHE A 129 -9.35 -2.78 -22.88
C PHE A 129 -7.97 -3.45 -22.93
N GLU A 130 -6.96 -2.76 -23.48
CA GLU A 130 -5.58 -3.25 -23.54
C GLU A 130 -5.04 -3.60 -22.13
N THR A 131 -5.33 -2.74 -21.14
CA THR A 131 -4.93 -2.95 -19.75
C THR A 131 -5.66 -4.15 -19.14
N ALA A 132 -6.95 -4.30 -19.40
CA ALA A 132 -7.74 -5.44 -18.92
C ALA A 132 -7.18 -6.77 -19.45
N ILE A 133 -6.87 -6.86 -20.75
CA ILE A 133 -6.27 -8.05 -21.35
C ILE A 133 -4.90 -8.36 -20.72
N LEU A 134 -4.03 -7.37 -20.59
CA LEU A 134 -2.72 -7.56 -19.96
C LEU A 134 -2.82 -8.04 -18.50
N ASN A 135 -3.71 -7.42 -17.74
CA ASN A 135 -3.92 -7.79 -16.36
C ASN A 135 -4.53 -9.20 -16.22
N PHE A 136 -5.47 -9.55 -17.08
CA PHE A 136 -6.05 -10.89 -17.12
C PHE A 136 -4.98 -11.95 -17.39
N ILE A 137 -4.11 -11.72 -18.36
CA ILE A 137 -3.01 -12.65 -18.69
C ILE A 137 -2.00 -12.77 -17.53
N LYS A 138 -1.72 -11.66 -16.82
CA LYS A 138 -0.67 -11.62 -15.78
C LYS A 138 -1.15 -12.04 -14.40
N SER A 139 -2.34 -11.63 -13.99
CA SER A 139 -2.79 -11.76 -12.61
C SER A 139 -4.06 -12.58 -12.43
N GLY A 140 -4.90 -12.69 -13.46
CA GLY A 140 -6.11 -13.51 -13.46
C GLY A 140 -7.11 -13.19 -12.34
N THR A 141 -7.10 -11.96 -11.80
CA THR A 141 -8.07 -11.53 -10.79
C THR A 141 -9.33 -10.98 -11.48
N TYR A 142 -10.51 -11.13 -10.89
CA TYR A 142 -11.73 -10.56 -11.47
C TYR A 142 -11.64 -9.03 -11.63
N SER A 143 -10.98 -8.33 -10.72
CA SER A 143 -10.74 -6.90 -10.82
C SER A 143 -9.80 -6.50 -11.97
N SER A 144 -9.01 -7.45 -12.49
CA SER A 144 -8.14 -7.19 -13.65
C SER A 144 -8.95 -6.91 -14.91
N ILE A 145 -10.15 -7.49 -15.02
CA ILE A 145 -11.03 -7.38 -16.19
C ILE A 145 -11.71 -6.01 -16.25
N SER A 146 -11.79 -5.28 -15.15
CA SER A 146 -12.42 -3.94 -15.13
C SER A 146 -11.62 -2.87 -15.89
N GLY A 147 -10.38 -3.16 -16.29
CA GLY A 147 -9.53 -2.22 -17.02
C GLY A 147 -8.97 -1.10 -16.16
N ILE A 148 -8.90 0.11 -16.72
CA ILE A 148 -8.41 1.31 -16.03
C ILE A 148 -9.59 1.96 -15.28
N PRO A 149 -9.48 2.18 -13.95
CA PRO A 149 -10.54 2.87 -13.22
C PRO A 149 -10.67 4.33 -13.71
N ASP A 150 -11.89 4.81 -13.87
CA ASP A 150 -12.19 6.17 -14.29
C ASP A 150 -11.84 7.22 -13.22
N ILE A 151 -11.91 6.82 -11.95
CA ILE A 151 -11.49 7.61 -10.77
C ILE A 151 -10.49 6.79 -9.95
N ASN A 152 -9.39 7.43 -9.56
CA ASN A 152 -8.44 6.87 -8.59
C ASN A 152 -7.92 7.99 -7.70
N ASN A 153 -8.45 8.11 -6.49
CA ASN A 153 -8.24 9.24 -5.58
C ASN A 153 -8.60 10.57 -6.27
N ASN A 154 -7.60 11.43 -6.48
CA ASN A 154 -7.72 12.72 -7.16
C ASN A 154 -7.41 12.67 -8.67
N ILE A 155 -7.22 11.49 -9.24
CA ILE A 155 -6.98 11.31 -10.68
C ILE A 155 -8.28 10.88 -11.34
N ILE A 156 -8.74 11.65 -12.34
CA ILE A 156 -9.91 11.33 -13.15
C ILE A 156 -9.54 11.16 -14.62
N ARG A 157 -10.31 10.33 -15.34
CA ARG A 157 -10.06 9.95 -16.73
C ARG A 157 -11.31 10.18 -17.58
N PRO A 158 -11.56 11.43 -17.96
CA PRO A 158 -12.83 11.77 -18.60
C PRO A 158 -13.03 11.13 -19.99
N LEU A 159 -11.92 10.72 -20.63
CA LEU A 159 -11.99 10.07 -21.94
C LEU A 159 -12.19 8.55 -21.89
N ILE A 160 -12.28 7.95 -20.68
CA ILE A 160 -12.36 6.49 -20.51
C ILE A 160 -13.61 5.86 -21.18
N SER A 161 -14.65 6.65 -21.39
CA SER A 161 -15.90 6.22 -22.05
C SER A 161 -15.88 6.42 -23.57
N PHE A 162 -14.83 6.98 -24.14
CA PHE A 162 -14.69 7.25 -25.57
C PHE A 162 -13.65 6.31 -26.17
N SER A 163 -13.93 5.82 -27.38
CA SER A 163 -12.98 5.03 -28.15
C SER A 163 -11.90 5.92 -28.79
N LYS A 164 -10.79 5.30 -29.21
CA LYS A 164 -9.76 5.98 -30.00
C LYS A 164 -10.34 6.59 -31.28
N LYS A 165 -11.24 5.90 -31.92
CA LYS A 165 -11.96 6.36 -33.12
C LYS A 165 -12.76 7.62 -32.82
N ASP A 166 -13.49 7.69 -31.71
CA ASP A 166 -14.25 8.92 -31.34
C ASP A 166 -13.32 10.12 -31.15
N ILE A 167 -12.13 9.89 -30.56
CA ILE A 167 -11.12 10.95 -30.37
C ILE A 167 -10.56 11.44 -31.70
N GLU A 168 -10.22 10.53 -32.60
CA GLU A 168 -9.70 10.86 -33.95
C GLU A 168 -10.72 11.59 -34.80
N GLU A 169 -11.98 11.16 -34.77
CA GLU A 169 -13.07 11.85 -35.46
C GLU A 169 -13.29 13.26 -34.89
N TYR A 170 -13.23 13.43 -33.58
CA TYR A 170 -13.35 14.74 -32.96
C TYR A 170 -12.20 15.65 -33.34
N ALA A 171 -10.95 15.19 -33.25
CA ALA A 171 -9.78 15.97 -33.62
C ALA A 171 -9.81 16.42 -35.08
N SER A 172 -10.21 15.51 -36.01
CA SER A 172 -10.36 15.82 -37.42
C SER A 172 -11.45 16.87 -37.68
N LYS A 173 -12.64 16.71 -37.06
CA LYS A 173 -13.75 17.67 -37.24
C LYS A 173 -13.44 19.05 -36.67
N THR A 174 -12.59 19.15 -35.68
CA THR A 174 -12.22 20.41 -35.00
C THR A 174 -10.92 21.01 -35.55
N GLY A 175 -10.23 20.32 -36.48
CA GLY A 175 -8.97 20.80 -37.07
C GLY A 175 -7.84 20.94 -36.05
N LEU A 176 -7.78 20.07 -35.03
CA LEU A 176 -6.72 20.11 -34.05
C LEU A 176 -5.41 19.57 -34.62
N ASN A 177 -4.31 20.18 -34.23
CA ASN A 177 -2.98 19.69 -34.53
C ASN A 177 -2.44 18.98 -33.28
N TRP A 178 -1.72 17.88 -33.47
CA TRP A 178 -1.04 17.10 -32.41
C TRP A 178 0.31 16.57 -32.91
N ARG A 179 1.08 16.01 -32.00
CA ARG A 179 2.35 15.38 -32.35
C ARG A 179 2.23 13.85 -32.25
N GLU A 180 2.74 13.16 -33.25
CA GLU A 180 2.76 11.70 -33.25
C GLU A 180 3.97 11.17 -32.49
N ASP A 181 3.74 10.24 -31.56
CA ASP A 181 4.79 9.55 -30.84
C ASP A 181 5.22 8.29 -31.63
N LYS A 182 6.40 8.37 -32.25
CA LYS A 182 7.01 7.27 -33.02
C LYS A 182 7.19 5.97 -32.21
N SER A 183 7.19 6.01 -30.88
CA SER A 183 7.31 4.79 -30.05
C SER A 183 6.06 3.92 -30.04
N ASN A 184 4.93 4.43 -30.51
CA ASN A 184 3.67 3.68 -30.59
C ASN A 184 3.74 2.50 -31.59
N SER A 185 4.66 2.50 -32.53
CA SER A 185 4.85 1.43 -33.51
C SER A 185 5.75 0.27 -33.03
N SER A 186 6.45 0.41 -31.91
CA SER A 186 7.40 -0.60 -31.43
C SER A 186 6.72 -1.76 -30.74
N LEU A 187 6.93 -3.01 -31.21
CA LEU A 187 6.45 -4.24 -30.56
C LEU A 187 7.26 -4.65 -29.30
N TYR A 188 8.23 -3.88 -28.91
CA TYR A 188 9.04 -4.16 -27.70
C TYR A 188 8.19 -4.11 -26.42
N TYR A 189 7.12 -3.35 -26.40
CA TYR A 189 6.27 -3.19 -25.24
C TYR A 189 5.06 -4.12 -25.30
N GLN A 190 4.80 -4.83 -24.22
CA GLN A 190 3.69 -5.81 -24.09
C GLN A 190 2.32 -5.20 -24.44
N ARG A 191 2.12 -3.93 -24.16
CA ARG A 191 0.88 -3.22 -24.51
C ARG A 191 0.72 -3.06 -26.03
N ASN A 192 1.80 -2.78 -26.74
CA ASN A 192 1.78 -2.71 -28.19
C ASN A 192 1.54 -4.10 -28.82
N VAL A 193 2.00 -5.17 -28.19
CA VAL A 193 1.65 -6.54 -28.62
C VAL A 193 0.13 -6.77 -28.53
N VAL A 194 -0.52 -6.36 -27.43
CA VAL A 194 -1.99 -6.45 -27.33
C VAL A 194 -2.66 -5.64 -28.39
N ARG A 195 -2.25 -4.37 -28.58
CA ARG A 195 -2.80 -3.42 -29.56
C ARG A 195 -2.70 -3.94 -30.99
N HIS A 196 -1.55 -4.48 -31.38
CA HIS A 196 -1.31 -4.87 -32.77
C HIS A 196 -1.67 -6.32 -33.10
N LYS A 197 -1.77 -7.22 -32.11
CA LYS A 197 -2.05 -8.64 -32.37
C LYS A 197 -3.36 -9.12 -31.78
N ILE A 198 -3.82 -8.59 -30.65
CA ILE A 198 -5.03 -9.10 -29.98
C ILE A 198 -6.25 -8.23 -30.34
N VAL A 199 -6.09 -6.90 -30.32
CA VAL A 199 -7.19 -5.97 -30.65
C VAL A 199 -7.77 -6.25 -32.04
N PRO A 200 -6.98 -6.42 -33.13
CA PRO A 200 -7.54 -6.72 -34.44
C PRO A 200 -8.35 -8.02 -34.47
N VAL A 201 -7.88 -9.07 -33.79
CA VAL A 201 -8.61 -10.33 -33.69
C VAL A 201 -9.92 -10.16 -32.90
N ALA A 202 -9.91 -9.37 -31.82
CA ALA A 202 -11.12 -9.09 -31.05
C ALA A 202 -12.14 -8.32 -31.89
N GLU A 203 -11.71 -7.38 -32.72
CA GLU A 203 -12.55 -6.60 -33.65
C GLU A 203 -13.12 -7.47 -34.76
N GLU A 204 -12.33 -8.40 -35.31
CA GLU A 204 -12.78 -9.37 -36.31
C GLU A 204 -13.88 -10.28 -35.75
N ILE A 205 -13.72 -10.78 -34.52
CA ILE A 205 -14.70 -11.65 -33.85
C ILE A 205 -15.97 -10.87 -33.50
N ASN A 206 -15.81 -9.64 -32.99
CA ASN A 206 -16.93 -8.79 -32.59
C ASN A 206 -16.61 -7.31 -32.88
N PRO A 207 -17.11 -6.72 -33.96
CA PRO A 207 -16.90 -5.32 -34.27
C PRO A 207 -17.34 -4.33 -33.16
N SER A 208 -18.20 -4.78 -32.25
CA SER A 208 -18.65 -4.02 -31.08
C SER A 208 -17.94 -4.41 -29.78
N TYR A 209 -16.75 -5.04 -29.84
CA TYR A 209 -16.02 -5.55 -28.67
C TYR A 209 -15.78 -4.51 -27.58
N LEU A 210 -15.49 -3.24 -27.97
CA LEU A 210 -15.28 -2.15 -27.00
C LEU A 210 -16.55 -1.82 -26.23
N LYS A 211 -17.73 -1.86 -26.87
CA LYS A 211 -19.00 -1.67 -26.18
C LYS A 211 -19.27 -2.82 -25.21
N THR A 212 -19.07 -4.05 -25.66
CA THR A 212 -19.21 -5.24 -24.82
C THR A 212 -18.26 -5.17 -23.61
N PHE A 213 -17.01 -4.76 -23.83
CA PHE A 213 -16.03 -4.57 -22.76
C PHE A 213 -16.47 -3.46 -21.79
N SER A 214 -16.92 -2.31 -22.32
CA SER A 214 -17.40 -1.19 -21.49
C SER A 214 -18.54 -1.62 -20.57
N ASP A 215 -19.49 -2.37 -21.09
CA ASP A 215 -20.63 -2.89 -20.31
C ASP A 215 -20.15 -3.88 -19.22
N ALA A 216 -19.26 -4.81 -19.55
CA ALA A 216 -18.66 -5.71 -18.59
C ALA A 216 -17.84 -4.99 -17.50
N SER A 217 -17.03 -4.00 -17.91
CA SER A 217 -16.25 -3.14 -16.98
C SER A 217 -17.16 -2.41 -15.99
N ASN A 218 -18.25 -1.81 -16.47
CA ASN A 218 -19.23 -1.14 -15.61
C ASN A 218 -19.87 -2.11 -14.59
N GLN A 219 -20.21 -3.32 -15.00
CA GLN A 219 -20.73 -4.35 -14.09
C GLN A 219 -19.68 -4.73 -13.02
N MET A 220 -18.39 -4.86 -13.40
CA MET A 220 -17.32 -5.12 -12.45
C MET A 220 -17.11 -3.97 -11.46
N HIS A 221 -17.26 -2.74 -11.90
CA HIS A 221 -17.22 -1.59 -10.98
C HIS A 221 -18.36 -1.62 -9.95
N LEU A 222 -19.59 -1.94 -10.38
CA LEU A 222 -20.72 -2.11 -9.45
C LEU A 222 -20.45 -3.23 -8.42
N LEU A 223 -19.89 -4.35 -8.88
CA LEU A 223 -19.48 -5.43 -7.98
C LEU A 223 -18.41 -4.96 -6.99
N SER A 224 -17.43 -4.20 -7.44
CA SER A 224 -16.37 -3.66 -6.57
C SER A 224 -16.95 -2.75 -5.47
N PHE A 225 -17.87 -1.85 -5.80
CA PHE A 225 -18.56 -1.03 -4.79
C PHE A 225 -19.34 -1.86 -3.77
N TYR A 226 -20.03 -2.90 -4.22
CA TYR A 226 -20.73 -3.82 -3.33
C TYR A 226 -19.74 -4.51 -2.36
N LEU A 227 -18.63 -5.03 -2.89
CA LEU A 227 -17.60 -5.70 -2.08
C LEU A 227 -16.93 -4.76 -1.10
N GLU A 228 -16.65 -3.52 -1.48
CA GLU A 228 -16.12 -2.49 -0.56
C GLU A 228 -17.09 -2.18 0.58
N SER A 229 -18.39 -2.09 0.28
CA SER A 229 -19.43 -1.90 1.31
C SER A 229 -19.45 -3.09 2.28
N LYS A 230 -19.42 -4.32 1.76
CA LYS A 230 -19.40 -5.53 2.57
C LYS A 230 -18.12 -5.69 3.39
N LEU A 231 -16.99 -5.24 2.86
CA LEU A 231 -15.74 -5.22 3.60
C LEU A 231 -15.79 -4.23 4.77
N LYS A 232 -16.42 -3.06 4.62
CA LYS A 232 -16.64 -2.12 5.72
C LYS A 232 -17.52 -2.73 6.83
N GLU A 233 -18.60 -3.43 6.45
CA GLU A 233 -19.45 -4.17 7.40
C GLU A 233 -18.62 -5.24 8.14
N ALA A 234 -17.81 -6.03 7.43
CA ALA A 234 -16.96 -7.05 8.02
C ALA A 234 -15.93 -6.50 9.02
N LYS A 235 -15.34 -5.33 8.73
CA LYS A 235 -14.41 -4.64 9.64
C LYS A 235 -15.07 -4.17 10.94
N SER A 236 -16.37 -3.93 10.94
CA SER A 236 -17.13 -3.58 12.17
C SER A 236 -17.61 -4.81 12.96
N ASP A 237 -17.68 -5.99 12.32
CA ASP A 237 -18.26 -7.20 12.92
C ASP A 237 -17.21 -8.26 13.27
N TRP A 238 -16.51 -8.83 12.30
CA TRP A 238 -15.65 -10.00 12.47
C TRP A 238 -14.21 -9.86 12.03
N ILE A 239 -13.80 -8.73 11.46
CA ILE A 239 -12.42 -8.33 11.20
C ILE A 239 -12.07 -7.21 12.17
N GLN A 240 -11.31 -7.52 13.21
CA GLN A 240 -10.92 -6.55 14.25
C GLN A 240 -9.49 -6.08 14.01
N GLU A 241 -9.33 -4.83 13.61
CA GLU A 241 -8.02 -4.17 13.46
C GLU A 241 -7.65 -3.48 14.78
N LYS A 242 -6.56 -3.94 15.42
CA LYS A 242 -5.94 -3.31 16.60
C LYS A 242 -4.55 -2.80 16.25
N LYS A 243 -3.95 -1.98 17.11
CA LYS A 243 -2.63 -1.37 16.88
C LYS A 243 -1.57 -2.42 16.43
N ASP A 244 -1.54 -3.59 17.07
CA ASP A 244 -0.46 -4.56 16.88
C ASP A 244 -0.89 -5.85 16.16
N ALA A 245 -2.18 -6.04 15.93
CA ALA A 245 -2.70 -7.25 15.30
C ALA A 245 -4.08 -7.07 14.69
N ILE A 246 -4.33 -7.84 13.64
CA ILE A 246 -5.65 -8.00 13.03
C ILE A 246 -6.15 -9.38 13.41
N SER A 247 -7.37 -9.46 13.92
CA SER A 247 -8.02 -10.70 14.30
C SER A 247 -9.25 -10.96 13.42
N ILE A 248 -9.31 -12.12 12.78
CA ILE A 248 -10.38 -12.51 11.87
C ILE A 248 -11.05 -13.78 12.41
N ASN A 249 -12.34 -13.70 12.73
CA ASN A 249 -13.08 -14.80 13.34
C ASN A 249 -13.35 -15.92 12.33
N ILE A 250 -12.76 -17.11 12.57
CA ILE A 250 -12.87 -18.29 11.70
C ILE A 250 -14.30 -18.83 11.62
N SER A 251 -15.10 -18.71 12.69
CA SER A 251 -16.46 -19.24 12.71
C SER A 251 -17.35 -18.56 11.65
N ARG A 252 -17.06 -17.32 11.29
CA ARG A 252 -17.77 -16.59 10.22
C ARG A 252 -17.47 -17.16 8.83
N LEU A 253 -16.27 -17.70 8.64
CA LEU A 253 -15.80 -18.21 7.36
C LEU A 253 -16.28 -19.64 7.04
N ARG A 254 -16.78 -20.38 8.05
CA ARG A 254 -17.20 -21.77 7.87
C ARG A 254 -18.48 -21.87 7.05
N ASN A 255 -18.42 -22.57 5.92
CA ASN A 255 -19.56 -22.84 5.04
C ASN A 255 -20.34 -21.60 4.55
N LYS A 256 -19.64 -20.46 4.39
CA LYS A 256 -20.21 -19.20 3.95
C LYS A 256 -19.37 -18.63 2.78
N PRO A 257 -19.69 -18.99 1.53
CA PRO A 257 -18.95 -18.52 0.37
C PRO A 257 -18.86 -17.00 0.26
N GLU A 258 -19.91 -16.27 0.66
CA GLU A 258 -19.97 -14.81 0.69
C GLU A 258 -18.95 -14.21 1.65
N GLU A 259 -18.78 -14.80 2.83
CA GLU A 259 -17.79 -14.35 3.81
C GLU A 259 -16.36 -14.70 3.38
N LEU A 260 -16.18 -15.84 2.69
CA LEU A 260 -14.89 -16.22 2.10
C LEU A 260 -14.46 -15.24 1.02
N LEU A 261 -15.39 -14.72 0.22
CA LEU A 261 -15.08 -13.69 -0.77
C LEU A 261 -14.62 -12.38 -0.10
N ILE A 262 -15.32 -11.95 0.95
CA ILE A 262 -14.92 -10.75 1.72
C ILE A 262 -13.58 -10.96 2.43
N PHE A 263 -13.34 -12.16 2.95
CA PHE A 263 -12.04 -12.50 3.51
C PHE A 263 -10.92 -12.41 2.47
N TRP A 264 -11.14 -12.92 1.25
CA TRP A 264 -10.20 -12.77 0.15
C TRP A 264 -9.96 -11.30 -0.20
N GLU A 265 -11.01 -10.49 -0.31
CA GLU A 265 -10.89 -9.05 -0.57
C GLU A 265 -10.05 -8.35 0.50
N TYR A 266 -10.22 -8.72 1.75
CA TYR A 266 -9.41 -8.19 2.83
C TYR A 266 -7.94 -8.63 2.73
N LEU A 267 -7.68 -9.91 2.50
CA LEU A 267 -6.32 -10.45 2.38
C LEU A 267 -5.52 -9.82 1.24
N LYS A 268 -6.17 -9.45 0.13
CA LYS A 268 -5.54 -8.71 -0.97
C LYS A 268 -4.94 -7.38 -0.51
N THR A 269 -5.61 -6.68 0.39
CA THR A 269 -5.10 -5.39 0.94
C THR A 269 -3.80 -5.58 1.72
N LEU A 270 -3.58 -6.78 2.26
CA LEU A 270 -2.38 -7.19 3.00
C LEU A 270 -1.37 -7.96 2.12
N LYS A 271 -1.57 -7.94 0.79
CA LYS A 271 -0.68 -8.55 -0.21
C LYS A 271 -0.56 -10.09 -0.11
N PHE A 272 -1.53 -10.78 0.48
CA PHE A 272 -1.62 -12.23 0.37
C PHE A 272 -2.07 -12.62 -1.04
N ASN A 273 -1.53 -13.70 -1.59
CA ASN A 273 -1.93 -14.22 -2.90
C ASN A 273 -3.07 -15.24 -2.78
N PHE A 274 -3.71 -15.56 -3.93
CA PHE A 274 -4.87 -16.44 -3.96
C PHE A 274 -4.57 -17.87 -3.49
N LYS A 275 -3.35 -18.37 -3.73
CA LYS A 275 -2.89 -19.67 -3.23
C LYS A 275 -2.85 -19.70 -1.70
N GLN A 276 -2.32 -18.65 -1.09
CA GLN A 276 -2.29 -18.51 0.36
C GLN A 276 -3.69 -18.44 0.96
N PHE A 277 -4.59 -17.68 0.32
CA PHE A 277 -6.02 -17.67 0.70
C PHE A 277 -6.63 -19.08 0.67
N GLN A 278 -6.44 -19.85 -0.42
CA GLN A 278 -6.92 -21.23 -0.51
C GLN A 278 -6.36 -22.11 0.61
N ASP A 279 -5.07 -21.96 0.94
CA ASP A 279 -4.45 -22.76 1.99
C ASP A 279 -4.92 -22.32 3.40
N MET A 280 -5.22 -21.04 3.61
CA MET A 280 -5.90 -20.53 4.81
C MET A 280 -7.31 -21.15 4.94
N VAL A 281 -8.11 -21.14 3.88
CA VAL A 281 -9.46 -21.74 3.87
C VAL A 281 -9.40 -23.23 4.20
N LYS A 282 -8.48 -24.00 3.61
CA LYS A 282 -8.26 -25.42 3.94
C LYS A 282 -7.86 -25.60 5.41
N SER A 283 -7.19 -24.63 6.01
CA SER A 283 -6.74 -24.70 7.40
C SER A 283 -7.84 -24.44 8.42
N ILE A 284 -9.00 -23.90 8.03
CA ILE A 284 -10.10 -23.53 8.94
C ILE A 284 -10.46 -24.66 9.92
N ASN A 285 -10.50 -25.89 9.42
CA ASN A 285 -10.85 -27.09 10.20
C ASN A 285 -9.63 -27.87 10.72
N SER A 286 -8.40 -27.36 10.55
CA SER A 286 -7.19 -28.02 11.05
C SER A 286 -6.82 -27.55 12.47
N GLU A 287 -5.81 -28.16 13.06
CA GLU A 287 -5.21 -27.71 14.33
C GLU A 287 -4.61 -26.30 14.22
N SER A 288 -4.45 -25.65 15.37
CA SER A 288 -3.82 -24.31 15.46
C SER A 288 -2.33 -24.37 15.13
N GLY A 289 -1.77 -23.24 14.70
CA GLY A 289 -0.32 -23.09 14.51
C GLY A 289 0.13 -22.97 13.05
N LYS A 290 -0.75 -23.24 12.05
CA LYS A 290 -0.40 -22.98 10.64
C LYS A 290 -0.11 -21.50 10.42
N SER A 291 0.97 -21.21 9.69
CA SER A 291 1.46 -19.86 9.45
C SER A 291 1.57 -19.56 7.96
N PHE A 292 1.22 -18.34 7.57
CA PHE A 292 1.25 -17.82 6.20
C PHE A 292 1.97 -16.47 6.21
N TYR A 293 2.73 -16.16 5.17
CA TYR A 293 3.63 -15.01 5.17
C TYR A 293 3.51 -14.21 3.88
N THR A 294 3.49 -12.88 4.03
CA THR A 294 3.83 -11.93 2.97
C THR A 294 5.18 -11.28 3.28
N GLU A 295 5.62 -10.33 2.50
CA GLU A 295 6.82 -9.55 2.84
C GLU A 295 6.64 -8.76 4.14
N GLU A 296 5.45 -8.22 4.38
CA GLU A 296 5.15 -7.31 5.49
C GLU A 296 4.38 -7.99 6.63
N TYR A 297 3.61 -9.04 6.35
CA TYR A 297 2.69 -9.63 7.32
C TYR A 297 2.96 -11.11 7.58
N MET A 298 2.64 -11.54 8.79
CA MET A 298 2.55 -12.94 9.21
C MET A 298 1.13 -13.21 9.69
N CYS A 299 0.45 -14.19 9.09
CA CYS A 299 -0.84 -14.70 9.54
C CYS A 299 -0.66 -16.04 10.23
N VAL A 300 -1.21 -16.21 11.43
CA VAL A 300 -1.24 -17.49 12.15
C VAL A 300 -2.68 -17.89 12.38
N LYS A 301 -3.00 -19.15 12.06
CA LYS A 301 -4.26 -19.77 12.45
C LYS A 301 -4.17 -20.14 13.93
N ASP A 302 -4.90 -19.42 14.76
CA ASP A 302 -5.14 -19.79 16.16
C ASP A 302 -6.48 -20.55 16.29
N ARG A 303 -6.93 -20.87 17.51
CA ARG A 303 -8.10 -21.72 17.79
C ARG A 303 -9.36 -21.26 17.07
N THR A 304 -9.71 -19.99 17.24
CA THR A 304 -10.95 -19.40 16.74
C THR A 304 -10.75 -18.27 15.74
N ASN A 305 -9.49 -17.85 15.51
CA ASN A 305 -9.16 -16.68 14.70
C ASN A 305 -7.97 -16.93 13.79
N PHE A 306 -7.94 -16.25 12.64
CA PHE A 306 -6.70 -15.90 12.01
C PHE A 306 -6.17 -14.61 12.65
N ILE A 307 -4.92 -14.64 13.12
CA ILE A 307 -4.25 -13.50 13.73
C ILE A 307 -3.15 -13.03 12.78
N ILE A 308 -3.26 -11.80 12.29
CA ILE A 308 -2.30 -11.21 11.36
C ILE A 308 -1.53 -10.10 12.09
N THR A 309 -0.21 -10.15 12.02
CA THR A 309 0.70 -9.15 12.58
C THR A 309 1.70 -8.69 11.53
N LEU A 310 2.27 -7.51 11.71
CA LEU A 310 3.45 -7.12 10.95
C LEU A 310 4.58 -8.12 11.20
N ARG A 311 5.32 -8.45 10.15
CA ARG A 311 6.59 -9.15 10.30
C ARG A 311 7.61 -8.14 10.80
N ASN A 312 7.87 -8.15 12.08
CA ASN A 312 9.07 -7.47 12.55
C ASN A 312 10.28 -8.13 11.86
N LYS A 313 11.02 -7.36 11.07
CA LYS A 313 12.40 -7.72 10.76
C LYS A 313 13.03 -7.92 12.14
N ILE A 314 13.63 -9.11 12.36
CA ILE A 314 14.31 -9.45 13.61
C ILE A 314 15.15 -8.23 13.97
N ALA A 315 14.76 -7.52 15.02
CA ALA A 315 15.59 -6.42 15.49
C ALA A 315 16.90 -7.05 15.94
N GLU A 316 18.00 -6.49 15.49
CA GLU A 316 19.32 -6.91 15.93
C GLU A 316 19.39 -6.88 17.45
N GLU A 317 20.20 -7.78 18.03
CA GLU A 317 20.48 -7.77 19.46
C GLU A 317 20.93 -6.37 19.88
N LEU A 318 20.20 -5.75 20.82
CA LEU A 318 20.58 -4.46 21.38
C LEU A 318 21.43 -4.71 22.61
N ILE A 319 22.67 -4.24 22.59
CA ILE A 319 23.62 -4.33 23.70
C ILE A 319 23.71 -2.96 24.38
N ILE A 320 23.56 -2.93 25.67
CA ILE A 320 23.63 -1.75 26.52
C ILE A 320 24.84 -1.94 27.44
N GLU A 321 25.96 -1.32 27.09
CA GLU A 321 27.27 -1.57 27.75
C GLU A 321 27.32 -1.02 29.17
N LYS A 322 26.63 0.07 29.45
CA LYS A 322 26.64 0.78 30.72
C LYS A 322 25.34 1.53 31.01
N PRO A 323 25.11 1.91 32.29
CA PRO A 323 23.85 2.57 32.66
C PRO A 323 23.50 3.84 31.88
N GLU A 324 24.52 4.61 31.53
CA GLU A 324 24.34 5.88 30.79
C GLU A 324 23.80 5.69 29.36
N ASP A 325 24.05 4.52 28.76
CA ASP A 325 23.56 4.18 27.42
C ASP A 325 22.03 4.01 27.41
N LEU A 326 21.40 3.79 28.57
CA LEU A 326 19.94 3.71 28.71
C LEU A 326 19.26 5.06 28.46
N ASP A 327 19.94 6.18 28.73
CA ASP A 327 19.40 7.55 28.53
C ASP A 327 19.35 7.93 27.02
N HIS A 328 20.11 7.21 26.18
CA HIS A 328 20.21 7.46 24.74
C HIS A 328 19.34 6.52 23.88
N LEU A 329 18.48 5.72 24.50
CA LEU A 329 17.55 4.80 23.81
C LEU A 329 16.32 5.51 23.20
N GLU A 330 16.38 6.81 22.91
CA GLU A 330 15.25 7.62 22.40
C GLU A 330 14.60 7.05 21.11
N ASN A 331 15.34 6.24 20.34
CA ASN A 331 14.83 5.55 19.14
C ASN A 331 14.40 4.10 19.41
N SER A 332 14.49 3.61 20.65
CA SER A 332 14.04 2.28 21.04
C SER A 332 12.66 2.34 21.70
N SER A 333 11.89 1.26 21.57
CA SER A 333 10.59 1.12 22.26
C SER A 333 10.73 0.98 23.79
N ILE A 334 11.92 1.16 24.36
CA ILE A 334 12.20 1.01 25.80
C ILE A 334 12.68 2.32 26.39
N LYS A 335 12.00 2.77 27.44
CA LYS A 335 12.43 3.89 28.29
C LYS A 335 13.00 3.37 29.58
N ALA A 336 14.11 3.95 30.07
CA ALA A 336 14.75 3.55 31.30
C ALA A 336 14.90 4.72 32.27
N ASN A 337 14.71 4.48 33.56
CA ASN A 337 14.90 5.46 34.62
C ASN A 337 15.49 4.79 35.87
N HIS A 338 16.48 5.46 36.50
CA HIS A 338 17.01 5.05 37.80
C HIS A 338 16.22 5.68 38.95
N LEU A 339 15.68 4.88 39.84
CA LEU A 339 14.94 5.31 41.03
C LEU A 339 15.79 5.18 42.26
N LYS A 340 15.92 6.24 43.09
CA LYS A 340 16.76 6.23 44.32
C LYS A 340 15.97 6.06 45.61
N LYS A 341 14.63 6.31 45.64
CA LYS A 341 13.73 6.13 46.81
C LYS A 341 12.30 5.93 46.31
N ASP A 342 11.42 5.41 47.21
CA ASP A 342 9.98 5.21 46.98
C ASP A 342 9.62 4.33 45.76
N PHE A 343 10.18 3.11 45.73
CA PHE A 343 9.82 2.13 44.70
C PHE A 343 8.41 1.61 44.96
N ARG A 344 7.46 1.97 44.10
CA ARG A 344 6.13 1.36 44.10
C ARG A 344 6.07 0.30 43.01
N ILE A 345 5.57 -0.89 43.38
CA ILE A 345 5.31 -1.96 42.39
C ILE A 345 4.14 -1.50 41.49
N GLU A 346 4.43 -1.25 40.23
CA GLU A 346 3.42 -0.97 39.24
C GLU A 346 2.80 -2.27 38.71
N LYS A 347 1.47 -2.39 38.77
CA LYS A 347 0.72 -3.52 38.18
C LYS A 347 0.57 -3.36 36.67
N ASN A 348 1.67 -3.14 35.97
CA ASN A 348 1.71 -2.97 34.52
C ASN A 348 2.78 -3.89 33.94
N ASN A 349 2.40 -4.84 33.12
CA ASN A 349 3.35 -5.80 32.51
C ASN A 349 4.37 -5.13 31.57
N ASN A 350 4.05 -3.93 31.05
CA ASN A 350 4.97 -3.16 30.22
C ASN A 350 6.03 -2.42 31.04
N VAL A 351 5.96 -2.49 32.37
CA VAL A 351 6.91 -1.87 33.27
C VAL A 351 7.64 -2.94 34.06
N ALA A 352 8.96 -2.94 33.98
CA ALA A 352 9.83 -3.76 34.84
C ALA A 352 10.52 -2.87 35.88
N ILE A 353 10.44 -3.22 37.16
CA ILE A 353 11.19 -2.57 38.24
C ILE A 353 12.11 -3.62 38.85
N LEU A 354 13.41 -3.44 38.65
CA LEU A 354 14.46 -4.40 39.00
C LEU A 354 15.38 -3.81 40.06
N ASP A 355 15.94 -4.63 40.91
CA ASP A 355 17.01 -4.22 41.85
C ASP A 355 18.28 -3.89 41.05
N ALA A 356 18.64 -2.59 40.97
CA ALA A 356 19.79 -2.14 40.22
C ALA A 356 21.12 -2.67 40.75
N GLY A 357 21.17 -3.01 42.04
CA GLY A 357 22.37 -3.59 42.67
C GLY A 357 22.68 -5.03 42.24
N LEU A 358 21.71 -5.72 41.63
CA LEU A 358 21.85 -7.08 41.10
C LEU A 358 22.10 -7.12 39.59
N ILE A 359 21.99 -5.99 38.91
CA ILE A 359 22.18 -5.88 37.46
C ILE A 359 23.68 -5.85 37.13
N THR A 360 24.06 -6.71 36.20
CA THR A 360 25.42 -6.77 35.64
C THR A 360 25.36 -6.36 34.17
N TYR A 361 26.16 -5.38 33.78
CA TYR A 361 26.29 -4.93 32.38
C TYR A 361 27.34 -5.78 31.64
N PRO A 362 27.22 -5.97 30.31
CA PRO A 362 26.20 -5.36 29.45
C PRO A 362 24.82 -6.00 29.64
N LEU A 363 23.76 -5.18 29.47
CA LEU A 363 22.43 -5.72 29.29
C LEU A 363 22.22 -6.07 27.83
N LYS A 364 21.54 -7.18 27.56
CA LYS A 364 21.25 -7.65 26.19
C LYS A 364 19.75 -7.81 26.00
N LEU A 365 19.21 -7.05 25.05
CA LEU A 365 17.83 -7.21 24.59
C LEU A 365 17.84 -8.03 23.30
N ARG A 366 17.24 -9.22 23.30
CA ARG A 366 17.14 -10.07 22.12
C ARG A 366 15.82 -10.84 22.06
N PRO A 367 15.43 -11.35 20.90
CA PRO A 367 14.39 -12.37 20.84
C PRO A 367 14.75 -13.57 21.71
N TRP A 368 13.74 -14.17 22.37
CA TRP A 368 13.95 -15.40 23.11
C TRP A 368 14.39 -16.55 22.20
N GLN A 369 15.13 -17.49 22.73
CA GLN A 369 15.66 -18.65 22.01
C GLN A 369 15.17 -19.95 22.64
N GLU A 370 15.16 -21.02 21.86
CA GLU A 370 14.82 -22.35 22.39
C GLU A 370 15.84 -22.75 23.44
N GLY A 371 15.35 -23.20 24.61
CA GLY A 371 16.19 -23.49 25.76
C GLY A 371 16.27 -22.39 26.83
N ASP A 372 15.86 -21.14 26.50
CA ASP A 372 15.82 -20.04 27.47
C ASP A 372 14.94 -20.39 28.68
N LYS A 373 15.46 -20.10 29.88
CA LYS A 373 14.80 -20.32 31.15
C LYS A 373 14.93 -19.10 32.05
N PHE A 374 13.95 -18.88 32.88
CA PHE A 374 14.00 -17.88 33.95
C PHE A 374 13.12 -18.31 35.11
N GLN A 375 13.29 -17.70 36.28
CA GLN A 375 12.41 -17.88 37.43
C GLN A 375 11.36 -16.75 37.41
N PRO A 376 10.09 -16.98 37.00
CA PRO A 376 9.07 -15.92 36.98
C PRO A 376 8.80 -15.39 38.40
N LEU A 377 8.57 -14.08 38.52
CA LEU A 377 8.23 -13.44 39.80
C LEU A 377 7.05 -14.17 40.46
N GLY A 378 7.25 -14.55 41.74
CA GLY A 378 6.26 -15.30 42.54
C GLY A 378 6.33 -16.81 42.38
N MET A 379 7.31 -17.36 41.65
CA MET A 379 7.49 -18.81 41.49
C MET A 379 8.78 -19.32 42.16
N LYS A 380 8.72 -20.53 42.71
CA LYS A 380 9.87 -21.14 43.42
C LYS A 380 10.89 -21.82 42.49
N GLY A 381 10.60 -21.99 41.23
CA GLY A 381 11.44 -22.73 40.29
C GLY A 381 11.62 -22.05 38.95
N GLU A 382 12.63 -22.51 38.20
CA GLU A 382 12.85 -22.06 36.80
C GLU A 382 11.82 -22.68 35.89
N LYS A 383 11.44 -21.90 34.87
CA LYS A 383 10.52 -22.28 33.80
C LYS A 383 11.09 -21.95 32.44
N LYS A 384 10.92 -22.84 31.47
CA LYS A 384 11.28 -22.53 30.10
C LYS A 384 10.38 -21.37 29.57
N ILE A 385 10.96 -20.45 28.83
CA ILE A 385 10.20 -19.33 28.19
C ILE A 385 9.08 -19.88 27.29
N SER A 386 9.34 -20.96 26.56
CA SER A 386 8.32 -21.63 25.72
C SER A 386 7.08 -22.01 26.53
N ASP A 387 7.27 -22.65 27.69
CA ASP A 387 6.19 -23.16 28.57
C ASP A 387 5.47 -21.98 29.26
N PHE A 388 6.23 -20.97 29.68
CA PHE A 388 5.70 -19.76 30.28
C PHE A 388 4.74 -19.03 29.31
N LEU A 389 5.14 -18.87 28.03
CA LEU A 389 4.30 -18.26 26.99
C LEU A 389 3.10 -19.13 26.58
N ILE A 390 3.19 -20.48 26.74
CA ILE A 390 2.06 -21.37 26.52
C ILE A 390 1.02 -21.18 27.63
N ASP A 391 1.43 -21.14 28.88
CA ASP A 391 0.52 -20.94 30.02
C ASP A 391 -0.20 -19.58 29.96
N LEU A 392 0.50 -18.55 29.52
CA LEU A 392 -0.09 -17.25 29.28
C LEU A 392 -1.01 -17.21 28.02
N LYS A 393 -1.10 -18.33 27.28
CA LYS A 393 -1.89 -18.45 26.04
C LYS A 393 -1.50 -17.41 24.98
N VAL A 394 -0.22 -17.00 24.98
CA VAL A 394 0.30 -16.05 23.97
C VAL A 394 0.19 -16.68 22.58
N PRO A 395 -0.45 -16.01 21.60
CA PRO A 395 -0.53 -16.52 20.23
C PRO A 395 0.84 -16.73 19.60
N LEU A 396 0.96 -17.67 18.66
CA LEU A 396 2.26 -18.12 18.12
C LEU A 396 3.04 -16.99 17.42
N ASN A 397 2.36 -16.07 16.75
CA ASN A 397 2.97 -14.91 16.09
C ASN A 397 3.59 -13.93 17.10
N PHE A 398 2.96 -13.75 18.28
CA PHE A 398 3.54 -12.96 19.37
C PHE A 398 4.65 -13.70 20.07
N LYS A 399 4.56 -15.04 20.22
CA LYS A 399 5.65 -15.83 20.79
C LYS A 399 6.96 -15.66 20.03
N LYS A 400 6.92 -15.71 18.69
CA LYS A 400 8.11 -15.57 17.84
C LYS A 400 8.76 -14.18 17.95
N ASN A 401 7.99 -13.18 18.31
CA ASN A 401 8.42 -11.79 18.46
C ASN A 401 8.64 -11.40 19.94
N GLN A 402 8.62 -12.37 20.86
CA GLN A 402 8.84 -12.09 22.27
C GLN A 402 10.31 -11.78 22.53
N TYR A 403 10.58 -10.64 23.16
CA TYR A 403 11.92 -10.24 23.59
C TYR A 403 12.17 -10.62 25.05
N VAL A 404 13.42 -10.87 25.35
CA VAL A 404 13.95 -11.06 26.69
C VAL A 404 15.10 -10.10 26.94
N LEU A 405 15.15 -9.52 28.12
CA LEU A 405 16.27 -8.73 28.62
C LEU A 405 17.14 -9.60 29.52
N LEU A 406 18.43 -9.63 29.22
CA LEU A 406 19.42 -10.37 29.96
C LEU A 406 20.36 -9.42 30.71
N SER A 407 20.80 -9.85 31.91
CA SER A 407 21.92 -9.30 32.66
C SER A 407 22.96 -10.38 32.76
N GLY A 408 24.10 -10.24 32.09
CA GLY A 408 25.02 -11.35 31.86
C GLY A 408 24.34 -12.49 31.07
N GLN A 409 24.18 -13.64 31.73
CA GLN A 409 23.49 -14.81 31.15
C GLN A 409 22.08 -15.01 31.67
N ASP A 410 21.69 -14.29 32.72
CA ASP A 410 20.37 -14.44 33.36
C ASP A 410 19.31 -13.59 32.66
N ILE A 411 18.15 -14.17 32.38
CA ILE A 411 16.99 -13.42 31.90
C ILE A 411 16.36 -12.71 33.11
N VAL A 412 16.41 -11.37 33.06
CA VAL A 412 15.86 -10.48 34.10
C VAL A 412 14.42 -10.07 33.85
N TRP A 413 14.02 -10.04 32.58
CA TRP A 413 12.66 -9.65 32.16
C TRP A 413 12.25 -10.32 30.84
N VAL A 414 11.10 -10.98 30.86
CA VAL A 414 10.37 -11.33 29.63
C VAL A 414 9.54 -10.09 29.27
N VAL A 415 10.00 -9.35 28.28
CA VAL A 415 9.54 -7.99 27.98
C VAL A 415 8.03 -7.93 27.76
N GLY A 416 7.35 -7.01 28.44
CA GLY A 416 5.90 -6.90 28.37
C GLY A 416 5.12 -8.02 29.07
N GLN A 417 5.80 -8.93 29.78
CA GLN A 417 5.17 -10.06 30.49
C GLN A 417 5.51 -10.05 31.98
N ARG A 418 6.69 -10.54 32.37
CA ARG A 418 7.04 -10.72 33.76
C ARG A 418 8.56 -10.62 34.00
N ILE A 419 8.95 -10.02 35.14
CA ILE A 419 10.34 -9.98 35.60
C ILE A 419 10.74 -11.30 36.23
N SER A 420 12.06 -11.52 36.38
CA SER A 420 12.63 -12.63 37.13
C SER A 420 12.53 -12.39 38.64
N GLU A 421 12.17 -13.42 39.40
CA GLU A 421 12.15 -13.41 40.87
C GLU A 421 13.51 -13.02 41.46
N LYS A 422 14.61 -13.45 40.84
CA LYS A 422 15.98 -13.18 41.31
C LYS A 422 16.32 -11.68 41.35
N TYR A 423 15.67 -10.86 40.49
CA TYR A 423 15.98 -9.45 40.31
C TYR A 423 14.87 -8.51 40.80
N ARG A 424 13.95 -9.04 41.62
CA ARG A 424 12.87 -8.25 42.22
C ARG A 424 13.42 -7.25 43.25
N ILE A 425 12.73 -6.15 43.43
CA ILE A 425 12.99 -5.25 44.55
C ILE A 425 12.58 -5.88 45.88
N THR A 426 13.37 -5.62 46.95
CA THR A 426 13.16 -6.07 48.30
C THR A 426 13.34 -4.89 49.26
N ASP A 427 13.07 -5.11 50.57
CA ASP A 427 13.28 -4.07 51.60
C ASP A 427 14.76 -3.63 51.68
N ASN A 428 15.69 -4.43 51.20
CA ASN A 428 17.13 -4.13 51.18
C ASN A 428 17.59 -3.42 49.90
N THR A 429 16.73 -3.21 48.92
CA THR A 429 17.07 -2.58 47.64
C THR A 429 17.34 -1.08 47.85
N LYS A 430 18.54 -0.64 47.48
CA LYS A 430 18.96 0.76 47.62
C LYS A 430 18.64 1.62 46.37
N GLN A 431 18.66 1.01 45.21
CA GLN A 431 18.39 1.65 43.90
C GLN A 431 17.62 0.66 43.03
N ALA A 432 16.67 1.18 42.27
CA ALA A 432 15.93 0.37 41.30
C ALA A 432 16.10 0.89 39.88
N LEU A 433 16.13 -0.02 38.94
CA LEU A 433 16.07 0.26 37.49
C LEU A 433 14.63 0.05 37.03
N ARG A 434 13.98 1.13 36.60
CA ARG A 434 12.64 1.11 35.97
C ARG A 434 12.79 1.11 34.48
N LEU A 435 12.25 0.10 33.82
CA LEU A 435 12.18 -0.04 32.35
C LEU A 435 10.73 -0.06 31.91
N GLU A 436 10.40 0.64 30.85
CA GLU A 436 9.04 0.70 30.30
C GLU A 436 9.08 0.52 28.77
N VAL A 437 8.22 -0.37 28.27
CA VAL A 437 7.99 -0.55 26.81
C VAL A 437 6.75 0.22 26.40
N SER A 438 6.89 1.00 25.32
CA SER A 438 5.81 1.82 24.73
C SER A 438 5.01 1.06 23.67
#